data_23a60a95f7cc3be72e3706b4f2b2301c
#
_entry.id   23a60a95f7cc3be72e3706b4f2b2301c
#
_cell.length_a   1.000
_cell.length_b   1.000
_cell.length_c   1.000
_cell.angle_alpha   90.00
_cell.angle_beta   90.00
_cell.angle_gamma   90.00
#
_symmetry.space_group_name_H-M   'P 1'
#
loop_
_entity.id
_entity.type
_entity.pdbx_description
1 polymer ?
#
loop_
_entity_poly.entity_id
_entity_poly.type
_entity_poly.pdbx_seq_one_letter_code
_entity_poly.pdbx_strand_id
1 'polypeptide(L)'
;AFFDRIHCYLPGWEIPKMRSSLLTGHYGLITDCLSEFCKEMRRKDFTHHIDRYFRFNSDFNKRDEVAVRKTFSGLAKLLFPDEAMDKDDVRWLLDYAIEGRRRVKEQLKIMAGVEFIDVNLGYMDADNPQDVHVVRVPEQSEDTLIPDGPLLSGHVFGVGRSQGGEVAVYKLENKAVAGECKFKHEGVAFNKPVRDTLEAAFDNFVNLANRVAPGMHIGSKDYLLFYNDLQSKGLSEEVSLAEFVGLCSAACNRPVMPALAIPGILRMSGSMDEIRGLEDIMRVAKNAGAKRVILPLSAIAGLQSVSSEIISGLSPVFYMDGDPVDAAKKALDL
;
A
#
# COMPACT_ATOMS: atom_id res chain seq x y z
N ALA A 1 10.37 29.04 7.98
CA ALA A 1 9.63 29.61 9.13
C ALA A 1 8.10 29.52 9.01
N PHE A 2 7.49 29.74 7.81
CA PHE A 2 6.04 29.66 7.64
C PHE A 2 5.52 28.21 7.75
N PHE A 3 6.08 27.29 6.97
CA PHE A 3 5.66 25.89 6.95
C PHE A 3 5.83 25.18 8.30
N ASP A 4 6.83 25.55 9.09
CA ASP A 4 7.03 25.00 10.43
C ASP A 4 5.91 25.38 11.44
N ARG A 5 5.04 26.31 11.08
CA ARG A 5 3.86 26.69 11.88
C ARG A 5 2.60 25.90 11.52
N ILE A 6 2.65 25.11 10.44
CA ILE A 6 1.54 24.22 10.05
C ILE A 6 1.50 23.06 11.06
N HIS A 7 0.35 22.84 11.67
CA HIS A 7 0.23 21.84 12.73
C HIS A 7 0.14 20.41 12.18
N CYS A 8 -0.57 20.22 11.07
CA CYS A 8 -0.82 18.91 10.47
C CYS A 8 -0.81 19.05 8.95
N TYR A 9 -0.25 18.07 8.26
CA TYR A 9 -0.30 17.96 6.82
C TYR A 9 -1.00 16.65 6.45
N LEU A 10 -2.12 16.79 5.72
CA LEU A 10 -2.84 15.68 5.13
C LEU A 10 -2.67 15.76 3.61
N PRO A 11 -2.00 14.77 2.98
CA PRO A 11 -1.81 14.78 1.53
C PRO A 11 -3.15 14.61 0.81
N GLY A 12 -3.36 15.40 -0.25
CA GLY A 12 -4.61 15.36 -1.01
C GLY A 12 -4.89 14.02 -1.70
N TRP A 13 -3.86 13.22 -1.97
CA TRP A 13 -4.02 11.88 -2.55
C TRP A 13 -4.59 10.84 -1.57
N GLU A 14 -4.51 11.07 -0.27
CA GLU A 14 -5.17 10.22 0.74
C GLU A 14 -6.66 10.53 0.91
N ILE A 15 -7.09 11.70 0.43
CA ILE A 15 -8.50 12.07 0.48
C ILE A 15 -9.23 11.34 -0.65
N PRO A 16 -10.22 10.47 -0.34
CA PRO A 16 -10.94 9.74 -1.36
C PRO A 16 -11.64 10.69 -2.32
N LYS A 17 -11.55 10.41 -3.63
CA LYS A 17 -12.32 11.15 -4.63
C LYS A 17 -13.81 10.96 -4.38
N MET A 18 -14.59 12.04 -4.53
CA MET A 18 -16.05 11.99 -4.41
C MET A 18 -16.63 10.95 -5.38
N ARG A 19 -17.45 10.05 -4.85
CA ARG A 19 -18.16 8.99 -5.58
C ARG A 19 -19.60 8.95 -5.11
N SER A 20 -20.48 8.43 -5.96
CA SER A 20 -21.89 8.24 -5.59
C SER A 20 -22.09 7.38 -4.33
N SER A 21 -21.18 6.43 -4.08
CA SER A 21 -21.20 5.59 -2.86
C SER A 21 -20.91 6.35 -1.56
N LEU A 22 -20.30 7.55 -1.65
CA LEU A 22 -20.05 8.43 -0.49
C LEU A 22 -21.22 9.36 -0.21
N LEU A 23 -22.22 9.41 -1.10
CA LEU A 23 -23.42 10.18 -0.91
C LEU A 23 -24.46 9.30 -0.20
N THR A 24 -25.01 9.81 0.91
CA THR A 24 -26.07 9.13 1.61
C THR A 24 -27.45 9.56 1.10
N GLY A 25 -28.38 8.61 0.98
CA GLY A 25 -29.80 8.91 0.77
C GLY A 25 -30.58 9.13 2.06
N HIS A 26 -29.92 9.07 3.21
CA HIS A 26 -30.51 9.28 4.53
C HIS A 26 -30.40 10.74 4.98
N TYR A 27 -31.25 11.12 5.93
CA TYR A 27 -31.14 12.41 6.59
C TYR A 27 -29.82 12.51 7.35
N GLY A 28 -29.08 13.58 7.14
CA GLY A 28 -27.86 13.91 7.87
C GLY A 28 -28.07 15.01 8.91
N LEU A 29 -27.06 15.24 9.74
CA LEU A 29 -27.03 16.42 10.59
C LEU A 29 -26.92 17.68 9.74
N ILE A 30 -27.72 18.67 10.08
CA ILE A 30 -27.61 20.00 9.45
C ILE A 30 -26.28 20.66 9.85
N THR A 31 -25.69 21.41 8.94
CA THR A 31 -24.40 22.09 9.15
C THR A 31 -24.40 23.03 10.34
N ASP A 32 -25.53 23.63 10.68
CA ASP A 32 -25.71 24.52 11.84
C ASP A 32 -25.51 23.77 13.15
N CYS A 33 -26.04 22.54 13.26
CA CYS A 33 -25.84 21.70 14.42
C CYS A 33 -24.33 21.34 14.62
N LEU A 34 -23.64 20.98 13.54
CA LEU A 34 -22.21 20.72 13.58
C LEU A 34 -21.42 21.97 13.96
N SER A 35 -21.81 23.15 13.46
CA SER A 35 -21.17 24.42 13.77
C SER A 35 -21.29 24.77 15.27
N GLU A 36 -22.48 24.65 15.86
CA GLU A 36 -22.68 24.90 17.29
C GLU A 36 -21.95 23.86 18.16
N PHE A 37 -21.95 22.59 17.76
CA PHE A 37 -21.16 21.56 18.41
C PHE A 37 -19.66 21.93 18.42
N CYS A 38 -19.09 22.27 17.29
CA CYS A 38 -17.68 22.68 17.19
C CYS A 38 -17.39 23.92 18.02
N LYS A 39 -18.33 24.86 18.11
CA LYS A 39 -18.20 26.08 18.91
C LYS A 39 -18.13 25.77 20.41
N GLU A 40 -19.01 24.87 20.91
CA GLU A 40 -18.96 24.45 22.30
C GLU A 40 -17.69 23.66 22.63
N MET A 41 -17.26 22.77 21.70
CA MET A 41 -16.03 21.99 21.89
C MET A 41 -14.75 22.83 21.91
N ARG A 42 -14.74 24.06 21.35
CA ARG A 42 -13.58 24.97 21.47
C ARG A 42 -13.24 25.34 22.90
N ARG A 43 -14.22 25.29 23.80
CA ARG A 43 -14.06 25.65 25.24
C ARG A 43 -13.43 24.53 26.05
N LYS A 44 -13.43 23.31 25.52
CA LYS A 44 -12.86 22.13 26.18
C LYS A 44 -11.39 21.94 25.81
N ASP A 45 -10.61 21.34 26.69
CA ASP A 45 -9.23 20.94 26.45
C ASP A 45 -9.04 19.46 26.79
N PHE A 46 -8.62 18.67 25.78
CA PHE A 46 -8.44 17.21 25.91
C PHE A 46 -6.95 16.84 25.93
N THR A 47 -6.04 17.80 25.95
CA THR A 47 -4.60 17.52 25.88
C THR A 47 -4.06 16.78 27.11
N HIS A 48 -4.75 16.90 28.25
CA HIS A 48 -4.36 16.22 29.50
C HIS A 48 -4.41 14.68 29.39
N HIS A 49 -5.20 14.11 28.47
CA HIS A 49 -5.24 12.68 28.23
C HIS A 49 -3.90 12.13 27.69
N ILE A 50 -3.15 12.93 26.92
CA ILE A 50 -1.80 12.55 26.50
C ILE A 50 -0.91 12.38 27.72
N ASP A 51 -0.86 13.40 28.60
CA ASP A 51 0.04 13.42 29.74
C ASP A 51 -0.30 12.36 30.82
N ARG A 52 -1.50 11.82 30.77
CA ARG A 52 -1.92 10.71 31.63
C ARG A 52 -1.20 9.40 31.28
N TYR A 53 -0.98 9.13 30.00
CA TYR A 53 -0.49 7.86 29.52
C TYR A 53 0.85 7.90 28.84
N PHE A 54 1.22 9.04 28.22
CA PHE A 54 2.38 9.14 27.33
C PHE A 54 3.23 10.38 27.59
N ARG A 55 4.50 10.31 27.14
CA ARG A 55 5.46 11.42 27.13
C ARG A 55 6.09 11.50 25.75
N PHE A 56 6.32 12.70 25.24
CA PHE A 56 7.04 12.91 23.98
C PHE A 56 8.53 12.61 24.14
N ASN A 57 9.16 12.14 23.07
CA ASN A 57 10.61 11.94 23.06
C ASN A 57 11.37 13.30 22.94
N SER A 58 12.71 13.24 23.04
CA SER A 58 13.58 14.42 23.02
C SER A 58 13.61 15.19 21.71
N ASP A 59 13.14 14.58 20.60
CA ASP A 59 13.17 15.18 19.27
C ASP A 59 12.05 16.20 19.04
N PHE A 60 11.10 16.26 19.97
CA PHE A 60 10.04 17.27 19.94
C PHE A 60 10.59 18.64 20.35
N ASN A 61 10.48 19.60 19.45
CA ASN A 61 10.60 20.99 19.84
C ASN A 61 9.25 21.57 20.33
N LYS A 62 9.24 22.75 20.88
CA LYS A 62 8.01 23.37 21.43
C LYS A 62 6.91 23.56 20.39
N ARG A 63 7.25 23.79 19.13
CA ARG A 63 6.26 23.93 18.04
C ARG A 63 5.63 22.58 17.69
N ASP A 64 6.43 21.53 17.69
CA ASP A 64 5.96 20.18 17.43
C ASP A 64 4.99 19.72 18.51
N GLU A 65 5.35 19.96 19.79
CA GLU A 65 4.50 19.67 20.93
C GLU A 65 3.14 20.38 20.83
N VAL A 66 3.16 21.70 20.58
CA VAL A 66 1.92 22.48 20.43
C VAL A 66 1.09 22.00 19.25
N ALA A 67 1.72 21.67 18.14
CA ALA A 67 1.04 21.18 16.93
C ALA A 67 0.34 19.85 17.19
N VAL A 68 1.04 18.87 17.76
CA VAL A 68 0.51 17.55 18.06
C VAL A 68 -0.59 17.62 19.10
N ARG A 69 -0.40 18.36 20.20
CA ARG A 69 -1.43 18.53 21.24
C ARG A 69 -2.72 19.13 20.69
N LYS A 70 -2.62 20.15 19.84
CA LYS A 70 -3.80 20.77 19.21
C LYS A 70 -4.51 19.81 18.23
N THR A 71 -3.77 19.09 17.41
CA THR A 71 -4.34 18.11 16.47
C THR A 71 -5.01 16.98 17.22
N PHE A 72 -4.35 16.41 18.23
CA PHE A 72 -4.91 15.40 19.13
C PHE A 72 -6.22 15.87 19.77
N SER A 73 -6.19 17.05 20.42
CA SER A 73 -7.37 17.61 21.07
C SER A 73 -8.52 17.85 20.09
N GLY A 74 -8.22 18.25 18.85
CA GLY A 74 -9.22 18.38 17.80
C GLY A 74 -9.87 17.06 17.41
N LEU A 75 -9.07 16.03 17.18
CA LEU A 75 -9.54 14.68 16.84
C LEU A 75 -10.34 14.06 18.01
N ALA A 76 -9.82 14.16 19.23
CA ALA A 76 -10.49 13.65 20.42
C ALA A 76 -11.86 14.29 20.64
N LYS A 77 -12.00 15.59 20.44
CA LYS A 77 -13.29 16.30 20.55
C LYS A 77 -14.33 15.84 19.54
N LEU A 78 -13.89 15.44 18.34
CA LEU A 78 -14.79 14.99 17.28
C LEU A 78 -15.24 13.53 17.48
N LEU A 79 -14.34 12.69 17.99
CA LEU A 79 -14.58 11.24 18.07
C LEU A 79 -15.04 10.80 19.46
N PHE A 80 -14.58 11.48 20.50
CA PHE A 80 -14.88 11.17 21.93
C PHE A 80 -15.35 12.44 22.67
N PRO A 81 -16.47 13.05 22.28
CA PRO A 81 -16.94 14.32 22.88
C PRO A 81 -17.32 14.21 24.36
N ASP A 82 -17.55 13.01 24.84
CA ASP A 82 -17.85 12.65 26.23
C ASP A 82 -16.57 12.39 27.07
N GLU A 83 -15.39 12.47 26.47
CA GLU A 83 -14.08 12.17 27.08
C GLU A 83 -13.89 10.70 27.50
N ALA A 84 -14.76 9.81 27.07
CA ALA A 84 -14.66 8.38 27.39
C ALA A 84 -13.62 7.70 26.49
N MET A 85 -12.32 7.94 26.78
CA MET A 85 -11.17 7.37 26.04
C MET A 85 -10.35 6.50 26.98
N ASP A 86 -10.03 5.29 26.54
CA ASP A 86 -9.04 4.44 27.19
C ASP A 86 -7.61 4.74 26.68
N LYS A 87 -6.62 3.97 27.15
CA LYS A 87 -5.21 4.16 26.77
C LYS A 87 -4.96 3.89 25.29
N ASP A 88 -5.66 2.92 24.70
CA ASP A 88 -5.50 2.53 23.31
C ASP A 88 -6.15 3.55 22.36
N ASP A 89 -7.30 4.12 22.75
CA ASP A 89 -7.91 5.25 22.05
C ASP A 89 -6.97 6.47 22.00
N VAL A 90 -6.37 6.80 23.14
CA VAL A 90 -5.43 7.92 23.24
C VAL A 90 -4.18 7.65 22.41
N ARG A 91 -3.65 6.41 22.40
CA ARG A 91 -2.53 6.01 21.57
C ARG A 91 -2.86 6.18 20.09
N TRP A 92 -3.97 5.63 19.66
CA TRP A 92 -4.43 5.70 18.27
C TRP A 92 -4.55 7.14 17.76
N LEU A 93 -5.20 8.01 18.53
CA LEU A 93 -5.32 9.44 18.18
C LEU A 93 -3.97 10.17 18.19
N LEU A 94 -3.07 9.80 19.11
CA LEU A 94 -1.74 10.38 19.22
C LEU A 94 -0.88 10.01 18.01
N ASP A 95 -0.97 8.77 17.53
CA ASP A 95 -0.28 8.31 16.33
C ASP A 95 -0.68 9.15 15.10
N TYR A 96 -1.98 9.39 14.89
CA TYR A 96 -2.45 10.26 13.80
C TYR A 96 -1.97 11.72 13.96
N ALA A 97 -1.99 12.25 15.17
CA ALA A 97 -1.58 13.62 15.41
C ALA A 97 -0.07 13.81 15.17
N ILE A 98 0.75 12.85 15.59
CA ILE A 98 2.20 12.84 15.37
C ILE A 98 2.50 12.62 13.89
N GLU A 99 1.82 11.68 13.22
CA GLU A 99 1.97 11.42 11.79
C GLU A 99 1.72 12.70 10.97
N GLY A 100 0.62 13.40 11.23
CA GLY A 100 0.30 14.65 10.54
C GLY A 100 1.37 15.72 10.73
N ARG A 101 1.97 15.83 11.92
CA ARG A 101 3.09 16.76 12.19
C ARG A 101 4.40 16.30 11.56
N ARG A 102 4.67 15.00 11.59
CA ARG A 102 5.84 14.42 10.96
C ARG A 102 5.86 14.67 9.45
N ARG A 103 4.72 14.58 8.79
CA ARG A 103 4.58 14.92 7.35
C ARG A 103 4.93 16.38 7.06
N VAL A 104 4.64 17.31 7.98
CA VAL A 104 5.13 18.71 7.88
C VAL A 104 6.66 18.75 7.94
N LYS A 105 7.27 17.97 8.83
CA LYS A 105 8.74 17.89 8.93
C LYS A 105 9.37 17.30 7.67
N GLU A 106 8.76 16.29 7.05
CA GLU A 106 9.25 15.75 5.78
C GLU A 106 9.25 16.80 4.66
N GLN A 107 8.23 17.64 4.58
CA GLN A 107 8.25 18.75 3.64
C GLN A 107 9.33 19.78 3.96
N LEU A 108 9.62 20.01 5.23
CA LEU A 108 10.70 20.90 5.65
C LEU A 108 12.09 20.33 5.33
N LYS A 109 12.30 19.03 5.39
CA LYS A 109 13.54 18.37 4.93
C LYS A 109 13.88 18.72 3.48
N ILE A 110 12.86 18.77 2.63
CA ILE A 110 13.02 19.08 1.20
C ILE A 110 13.31 20.57 0.97
N MET A 111 12.69 21.46 1.77
CA MET A 111 12.67 22.91 1.50
C MET A 111 13.63 23.74 2.36
N ALA A 112 14.09 23.26 3.52
CA ALA A 112 14.67 24.15 4.53
C ALA A 112 16.04 23.66 4.97
N GLY A 113 16.67 22.80 5.04
CA GLY A 113 18.04 22.58 5.50
C GLY A 113 18.23 21.47 6.53
N VAL A 114 19.48 21.31 6.91
CA VAL A 114 20.03 20.15 7.63
C VAL A 114 19.38 19.91 8.99
N GLU A 115 18.84 20.94 9.62
CA GLU A 115 18.24 20.88 10.97
C GLU A 115 16.99 20.00 11.09
N PHE A 116 16.38 19.61 9.97
CA PHE A 116 15.18 18.78 9.94
C PHE A 116 15.44 17.33 9.50
N ILE A 117 16.68 16.97 9.13
CA ILE A 117 16.99 15.67 8.50
C ILE A 117 16.80 14.49 9.47
N ASP A 118 17.20 14.64 10.72
CA ASP A 118 17.23 13.55 11.71
C ASP A 118 16.12 13.62 12.76
N VAL A 119 15.02 14.30 12.47
CA VAL A 119 13.91 14.44 13.43
C VAL A 119 13.01 13.19 13.40
N ASN A 120 13.00 12.44 14.51
CA ASN A 120 12.18 11.24 14.70
C ASN A 120 11.15 11.49 15.80
N LEU A 121 9.97 11.98 15.42
CA LEU A 121 8.90 12.25 16.36
C LEU A 121 8.30 10.94 16.90
N GLY A 122 8.30 10.79 18.21
CA GLY A 122 7.79 9.60 18.88
C GLY A 122 7.37 9.91 20.32
N TYR A 123 6.84 8.89 20.97
CA TYR A 123 6.44 8.98 22.38
C TYR A 123 6.83 7.71 23.13
N MET A 124 6.81 7.78 24.43
CA MET A 124 7.04 6.66 25.33
C MET A 124 5.87 6.52 26.30
N ASP A 125 5.65 5.33 26.77
CA ASP A 125 4.68 5.07 27.83
C ASP A 125 5.15 5.77 29.14
N ALA A 126 4.23 6.42 29.83
CA ALA A 126 4.54 7.09 31.09
C ALA A 126 5.06 6.12 32.15
N ASP A 127 4.61 4.86 32.12
CA ASP A 127 5.01 3.79 33.04
C ASP A 127 6.28 3.05 32.59
N ASN A 128 6.64 3.13 31.30
CA ASN A 128 7.85 2.48 30.74
C ASN A 128 8.61 3.44 29.80
N PRO A 129 9.44 4.35 30.32
CA PRO A 129 10.15 5.34 29.50
C PRO A 129 11.26 4.79 28.60
N GLN A 130 11.58 3.50 28.69
CA GLN A 130 12.67 2.91 27.89
C GLN A 130 12.20 2.47 26.49
N ASP A 131 10.93 2.29 26.29
CA ASP A 131 10.34 1.87 25.01
C ASP A 131 9.80 3.09 24.26
N VAL A 132 10.60 3.62 23.35
CA VAL A 132 10.23 4.78 22.53
C VAL A 132 9.55 4.31 21.25
N HIS A 133 8.26 4.59 21.13
CA HIS A 133 7.51 4.36 19.90
C HIS A 133 7.68 5.55 18.96
N VAL A 134 8.41 5.34 17.85
CA VAL A 134 8.61 6.34 16.80
C VAL A 134 7.49 6.18 15.79
N VAL A 135 6.71 7.24 15.58
CA VAL A 135 5.61 7.24 14.61
C VAL A 135 6.18 7.48 13.21
N ARG A 136 5.87 6.57 12.30
CA ARG A 136 6.30 6.63 10.90
C ARG A 136 5.08 6.72 9.99
N VAL A 137 5.21 7.46 8.91
CA VAL A 137 4.19 7.42 7.85
C VAL A 137 4.30 6.10 7.09
N PRO A 138 3.19 5.57 6.54
CA PRO A 138 3.21 4.30 5.81
C PRO A 138 4.26 4.25 4.70
N GLU A 139 4.51 5.37 4.03
CA GLU A 139 5.51 5.50 2.96
C GLU A 139 6.96 5.40 3.44
N GLN A 140 7.18 5.47 4.74
CA GLN A 140 8.50 5.43 5.36
C GLN A 140 8.64 4.33 6.42
N SER A 141 7.66 3.42 6.51
CA SER A 141 7.80 2.25 7.36
C SER A 141 9.01 1.44 6.88
N GLU A 142 9.86 0.98 7.82
CA GLU A 142 10.97 0.07 7.51
C GLU A 142 10.45 -1.31 7.09
N ASP A 143 9.21 -1.64 7.42
CA ASP A 143 8.53 -2.81 6.94
C ASP A 143 8.16 -2.60 5.46
N THR A 144 9.13 -2.90 4.62
CA THR A 144 8.90 -2.94 3.18
C THR A 144 7.86 -4.03 2.88
N LEU A 145 6.75 -3.65 2.26
CA LEU A 145 5.69 -4.60 1.88
C LEU A 145 6.24 -5.67 0.93
N ILE A 146 7.19 -5.29 0.08
CA ILE A 146 7.92 -6.17 -0.84
C ILE A 146 9.32 -6.39 -0.28
N PRO A 147 9.61 -7.56 0.31
CA PRO A 147 10.90 -7.83 0.93
C PRO A 147 12.04 -7.92 -0.09
N ASP A 148 13.23 -7.50 0.31
CA ASP A 148 14.45 -7.55 -0.52
C ASP A 148 15.09 -8.95 -0.58
N GLY A 149 14.63 -9.88 0.26
CA GLY A 149 15.14 -11.24 0.34
C GLY A 149 14.50 -12.20 -0.67
N PRO A 150 15.03 -13.43 -0.77
CA PRO A 150 14.43 -14.48 -1.60
C PRO A 150 13.03 -14.85 -1.09
N LEU A 151 12.09 -14.93 -2.04
CA LEU A 151 10.72 -15.35 -1.76
C LEU A 151 10.59 -16.88 -1.78
N LEU A 152 9.50 -17.38 -1.21
CA LEU A 152 9.09 -18.75 -1.44
C LEU A 152 8.53 -18.90 -2.86
N SER A 153 8.67 -20.10 -3.43
CA SER A 153 8.05 -20.40 -4.73
C SER A 153 6.54 -20.19 -4.67
N GLY A 154 5.97 -19.58 -5.71
CA GLY A 154 4.56 -19.23 -5.77
C GLY A 154 4.18 -17.89 -5.12
N HIS A 155 5.09 -17.25 -4.38
CA HIS A 155 4.85 -15.95 -3.77
C HIS A 155 5.29 -14.83 -4.72
N VAL A 156 4.36 -13.94 -5.06
CA VAL A 156 4.61 -12.80 -5.96
C VAL A 156 3.91 -11.54 -5.44
N PHE A 157 4.40 -10.40 -5.86
CA PHE A 157 3.78 -9.10 -5.55
C PHE A 157 3.26 -8.45 -6.83
N GLY A 158 1.93 -8.32 -6.91
CA GLY A 158 1.25 -7.55 -7.94
C GLY A 158 1.11 -6.10 -7.53
N VAL A 159 1.15 -5.19 -8.49
CA VAL A 159 0.82 -3.78 -8.29
C VAL A 159 -0.24 -3.40 -9.32
N GLY A 160 -1.33 -2.85 -8.85
CA GLY A 160 -2.45 -2.52 -9.73
C GLY A 160 -3.42 -1.54 -9.10
N ARG A 161 -4.30 -1.02 -9.94
CA ARG A 161 -5.34 -0.09 -9.51
C ARG A 161 -6.53 -0.85 -8.96
N SER A 162 -6.90 -0.55 -7.73
CA SER A 162 -8.09 -1.09 -7.10
C SER A 162 -9.37 -0.63 -7.82
N GLN A 163 -10.48 -1.31 -7.61
CA GLN A 163 -11.79 -0.83 -8.06
C GLN A 163 -12.13 0.56 -7.51
N GLY A 164 -11.53 0.92 -6.41
CA GLY A 164 -11.53 2.25 -5.82
C GLY A 164 -10.79 3.31 -6.64
N GLY A 165 -9.97 2.94 -7.61
CA GLY A 165 -9.17 3.82 -8.45
C GLY A 165 -7.81 4.19 -7.83
N GLU A 166 -7.46 3.64 -6.68
CA GLU A 166 -6.17 3.81 -6.03
C GLU A 166 -5.21 2.67 -6.41
N VAL A 167 -3.94 2.99 -6.61
CA VAL A 167 -2.92 1.98 -6.86
C VAL A 167 -2.47 1.38 -5.53
N ALA A 168 -2.39 0.06 -5.48
CA ALA A 168 -2.00 -0.68 -4.28
C ALA A 168 -1.12 -1.89 -4.60
N VAL A 169 -0.53 -2.45 -3.54
CA VAL A 169 0.31 -3.65 -3.60
C VAL A 169 -0.46 -4.83 -3.05
N TYR A 170 -0.40 -5.92 -3.78
CA TYR A 170 -1.07 -7.18 -3.49
C TYR A 170 -0.07 -8.30 -3.40
N LYS A 171 -0.20 -9.13 -2.37
CA LYS A 171 0.57 -10.36 -2.26
C LYS A 171 -0.28 -11.53 -2.73
N LEU A 172 0.22 -12.26 -3.69
CA LEU A 172 -0.40 -13.47 -4.23
C LEU A 172 0.46 -14.65 -3.81
N GLU A 173 -0.13 -15.58 -3.06
CA GLU A 173 0.55 -16.78 -2.57
C GLU A 173 -0.06 -18.00 -3.24
N ASN A 174 0.66 -18.54 -4.21
CA ASN A 174 0.26 -19.72 -4.95
C ASN A 174 0.92 -20.98 -4.40
N LYS A 175 0.12 -22.02 -4.17
CA LYS A 175 0.61 -23.32 -3.72
C LYS A 175 0.11 -24.42 -4.66
N ALA A 176 1.05 -25.22 -5.16
CA ALA A 176 0.75 -26.41 -5.93
C ALA A 176 0.71 -27.65 -5.00
N VAL A 177 -0.38 -28.39 -5.00
CA VAL A 177 -0.57 -29.63 -4.23
C VAL A 177 -0.97 -30.77 -5.18
N ALA A 178 -0.80 -32.03 -4.79
CA ALA A 178 -1.23 -33.16 -5.60
C ALA A 178 -2.76 -33.08 -5.86
N GLY A 179 -3.20 -33.26 -7.12
CA GLY A 179 -4.59 -33.06 -7.48
C GLY A 179 -4.90 -33.35 -8.95
N GLU A 180 -5.95 -32.71 -9.45
CA GLU A 180 -6.56 -32.94 -10.79
C GLU A 180 -6.60 -31.67 -11.66
N CYS A 181 -5.64 -30.73 -11.46
CA CYS A 181 -5.59 -29.44 -12.17
C CYS A 181 -6.78 -28.51 -11.84
N LYS A 182 -7.20 -28.49 -10.57
CA LYS A 182 -8.24 -27.58 -10.11
C LYS A 182 -7.62 -26.31 -9.54
N PHE A 183 -8.29 -25.17 -9.77
CA PHE A 183 -7.93 -23.89 -9.21
C PHE A 183 -8.89 -23.50 -8.08
N LYS A 184 -8.35 -23.10 -6.95
CA LYS A 184 -9.11 -22.59 -5.80
C LYS A 184 -8.46 -21.32 -5.32
N HIS A 185 -9.27 -20.35 -4.95
CA HIS A 185 -8.81 -19.05 -4.48
C HIS A 185 -9.50 -18.63 -3.19
N GLU A 186 -8.76 -17.97 -2.30
CA GLU A 186 -9.24 -17.32 -1.08
C GLU A 186 -8.87 -15.83 -1.11
N GLY A 187 -9.61 -15.01 -0.36
CA GLY A 187 -9.39 -13.57 -0.28
C GLY A 187 -10.12 -12.74 -1.34
N VAL A 188 -10.76 -13.35 -2.33
CA VAL A 188 -11.46 -12.67 -3.44
C VAL A 188 -12.98 -12.67 -3.28
N ALA A 189 -13.50 -13.52 -2.40
CA ALA A 189 -14.89 -13.71 -1.97
C ALA A 189 -15.96 -13.43 -3.06
N PHE A 190 -16.69 -12.31 -2.94
CA PHE A 190 -17.84 -11.99 -3.81
C PHE A 190 -17.49 -11.08 -4.98
N ASN A 191 -16.20 -10.80 -5.23
CA ASN A 191 -15.77 -9.90 -6.30
C ASN A 191 -15.65 -10.67 -7.63
N LYS A 192 -16.76 -10.72 -8.38
CA LYS A 192 -16.81 -11.46 -9.65
C LYS A 192 -15.78 -10.96 -10.68
N PRO A 193 -15.61 -9.64 -10.95
CA PRO A 193 -14.63 -9.18 -11.96
C PRO A 193 -13.20 -9.64 -11.66
N VAL A 194 -12.76 -9.53 -10.40
CA VAL A 194 -11.41 -9.97 -10.01
C VAL A 194 -11.28 -11.48 -10.12
N ARG A 195 -12.30 -12.23 -9.71
CA ARG A 195 -12.31 -13.69 -9.84
C ARG A 195 -12.20 -14.13 -11.29
N ASP A 196 -13.02 -13.54 -12.18
CA ASP A 196 -13.00 -13.87 -13.61
C ASP A 196 -11.62 -13.60 -14.24
N THR A 197 -10.89 -12.55 -13.77
CA THR A 197 -9.55 -12.25 -14.23
C THR A 197 -8.50 -13.24 -13.72
N LEU A 198 -8.63 -13.71 -12.48
CA LEU A 198 -7.75 -14.74 -11.90
C LEU A 198 -7.98 -16.10 -12.55
N GLU A 199 -9.24 -16.46 -12.84
CA GLU A 199 -9.58 -17.67 -13.59
C GLU A 199 -8.97 -17.60 -15.01
N ALA A 200 -9.04 -16.44 -15.68
CA ALA A 200 -8.39 -16.22 -16.97
C ALA A 200 -6.84 -16.37 -16.90
N ALA A 201 -6.22 -15.92 -15.81
CA ALA A 201 -4.79 -16.13 -15.60
C ALA A 201 -4.46 -17.63 -15.43
N PHE A 202 -5.30 -18.38 -14.72
CA PHE A 202 -5.15 -19.81 -14.57
C PHE A 202 -5.34 -20.57 -15.90
N ASP A 203 -6.34 -20.22 -16.71
CA ASP A 203 -6.55 -20.83 -18.03
C ASP A 203 -5.35 -20.58 -18.96
N ASN A 204 -4.81 -19.38 -18.95
CA ASN A 204 -3.57 -19.09 -19.68
C ASN A 204 -2.39 -19.89 -19.14
N PHE A 205 -2.28 -20.04 -17.82
CA PHE A 205 -1.24 -20.87 -17.22
C PHE A 205 -1.32 -22.32 -17.70
N VAL A 206 -2.52 -22.94 -17.71
CA VAL A 206 -2.70 -24.30 -18.19
C VAL A 206 -2.23 -24.47 -19.65
N ASN A 207 -2.50 -23.46 -20.49
CA ASN A 207 -2.17 -23.49 -21.91
C ASN A 207 -0.69 -23.16 -22.21
N LEU A 208 -0.06 -22.28 -21.42
CA LEU A 208 1.23 -21.68 -21.77
C LEU A 208 2.40 -22.13 -20.88
N ALA A 209 2.16 -22.75 -19.72
CA ALA A 209 3.20 -23.05 -18.75
C ALA A 209 4.35 -23.90 -19.31
N ASN A 210 4.06 -24.88 -20.17
CA ASN A 210 5.12 -25.68 -20.83
C ASN A 210 6.03 -24.86 -21.74
N ARG A 211 5.60 -23.67 -22.20
CA ARG A 211 6.43 -22.72 -22.94
C ARG A 211 7.33 -21.90 -22.00
N VAL A 212 6.93 -21.70 -20.76
CA VAL A 212 7.75 -21.04 -19.73
C VAL A 212 8.89 -21.97 -19.31
N ALA A 213 8.57 -23.19 -18.86
CA ALA A 213 9.56 -24.20 -18.55
C ALA A 213 9.09 -25.59 -19.03
N PRO A 214 9.85 -26.22 -19.94
CA PRO A 214 9.52 -27.56 -20.41
C PRO A 214 9.51 -28.59 -19.28
N GLY A 215 8.52 -29.51 -19.29
CA GLY A 215 8.42 -30.59 -18.30
C GLY A 215 7.60 -30.26 -17.05
N MET A 216 6.87 -29.17 -17.00
CA MET A 216 5.91 -28.92 -15.94
C MET A 216 4.74 -29.91 -16.01
N HIS A 217 4.59 -30.73 -14.97
CA HIS A 217 3.45 -31.66 -14.83
C HIS A 217 2.28 -30.94 -14.17
N ILE A 218 1.53 -30.14 -14.94
CA ILE A 218 0.43 -29.29 -14.45
C ILE A 218 -0.78 -30.14 -14.08
N GLY A 219 -1.14 -31.12 -14.91
CA GLY A 219 -2.36 -31.91 -14.79
C GLY A 219 -2.48 -32.78 -13.53
N SER A 220 -1.39 -33.02 -12.81
CA SER A 220 -1.34 -33.81 -11.58
C SER A 220 -1.32 -32.97 -10.29
N LYS A 221 -1.57 -31.66 -10.40
CA LYS A 221 -1.54 -30.74 -9.26
C LYS A 221 -2.77 -29.85 -9.24
N ASP A 222 -3.30 -29.59 -8.07
CA ASP A 222 -4.28 -28.52 -7.82
C ASP A 222 -3.51 -27.26 -7.39
N TYR A 223 -4.06 -26.10 -7.70
CA TYR A 223 -3.45 -24.79 -7.44
C TYR A 223 -4.36 -24.02 -6.48
N LEU A 224 -3.76 -23.55 -5.39
CA LEU A 224 -4.43 -22.79 -4.34
C LEU A 224 -3.84 -21.40 -4.32
N LEU A 225 -4.67 -20.36 -4.52
CA LEU A 225 -4.30 -18.96 -4.39
C LEU A 225 -4.83 -18.37 -3.09
N PHE A 226 -3.97 -17.71 -2.35
CA PHE A 226 -4.36 -16.77 -1.31
C PHE A 226 -4.04 -15.35 -1.78
N TYR A 227 -5.10 -14.56 -1.98
CA TYR A 227 -5.02 -13.17 -2.44
C TYR A 227 -5.08 -12.23 -1.23
N ASN A 228 -4.02 -11.45 -1.00
CA ASN A 228 -3.91 -10.53 0.12
C ASN A 228 -3.72 -9.08 -0.35
N ASP A 229 -4.66 -8.20 0.00
CA ASP A 229 -4.55 -6.75 -0.14
C ASP A 229 -3.75 -6.20 1.05
N LEU A 230 -2.47 -5.88 0.82
CA LEU A 230 -1.56 -5.44 1.89
C LEU A 230 -1.87 -4.04 2.44
N GLN A 231 -2.64 -3.25 1.71
CA GLN A 231 -2.89 -1.85 2.04
C GLN A 231 -4.36 -1.53 2.30
N SER A 232 -5.24 -2.55 2.28
CA SER A 232 -6.70 -2.39 2.48
C SER A 232 -7.35 -1.37 1.54
N LYS A 233 -6.85 -1.29 0.29
CA LYS A 233 -7.36 -0.37 -0.75
C LYS A 233 -8.46 -0.99 -1.61
N GLY A 234 -8.79 -2.24 -1.38
CA GLY A 234 -9.73 -3.02 -2.17
C GLY A 234 -9.07 -3.80 -3.31
N LEU A 235 -9.79 -4.77 -3.84
CA LEU A 235 -9.27 -5.73 -4.82
C LEU A 235 -8.97 -5.07 -6.18
N SER A 236 -8.03 -5.64 -6.94
CA SER A 236 -7.61 -5.19 -8.27
C SER A 236 -7.70 -6.32 -9.29
N GLU A 237 -8.17 -6.00 -10.50
CA GLU A 237 -8.08 -6.86 -11.68
C GLU A 237 -6.70 -6.79 -12.34
N GLU A 238 -5.93 -5.73 -12.05
CA GLU A 238 -4.65 -5.43 -12.71
C GLU A 238 -3.47 -6.29 -12.21
N VAL A 239 -3.75 -7.38 -11.48
CA VAL A 239 -2.74 -8.31 -10.95
C VAL A 239 -2.75 -9.69 -11.61
N SER A 240 -3.51 -9.86 -12.68
CA SER A 240 -3.64 -11.18 -13.34
C SER A 240 -2.34 -11.64 -14.01
N LEU A 241 -1.47 -10.74 -14.45
CA LEU A 241 -0.12 -11.12 -14.88
C LEU A 241 0.73 -11.64 -13.71
N ALA A 242 0.63 -10.99 -12.55
CA ALA A 242 1.32 -11.46 -11.34
C ALA A 242 0.83 -12.85 -10.92
N GLU A 243 -0.47 -13.11 -11.03
CA GLU A 243 -1.04 -14.42 -10.77
C GLU A 243 -0.50 -15.49 -11.73
N PHE A 244 -0.48 -15.22 -13.03
CA PHE A 244 0.11 -16.12 -14.03
C PHE A 244 1.57 -16.48 -13.69
N VAL A 245 2.38 -15.47 -13.32
CA VAL A 245 3.78 -15.66 -12.91
C VAL A 245 3.87 -16.46 -11.61
N GLY A 246 2.98 -16.20 -10.64
CA GLY A 246 2.91 -16.91 -9.37
C GLY A 246 2.58 -18.41 -9.55
N LEU A 247 1.64 -18.73 -10.44
CA LEU A 247 1.30 -20.11 -10.81
C LEU A 247 2.49 -20.81 -11.48
N CYS A 248 3.19 -20.13 -12.40
CA CYS A 248 4.40 -20.67 -13.02
C CYS A 248 5.50 -20.93 -11.97
N SER A 249 5.70 -20.00 -11.03
CA SER A 249 6.63 -20.13 -9.92
C SER A 249 6.33 -21.33 -9.03
N ALA A 250 5.06 -21.51 -8.65
CA ALA A 250 4.61 -22.65 -7.84
C ALA A 250 4.77 -23.99 -8.57
N ALA A 251 4.46 -24.01 -9.86
CA ALA A 251 4.57 -25.22 -10.67
C ALA A 251 6.01 -25.68 -10.89
N CYS A 252 6.92 -24.71 -11.14
CA CYS A 252 8.36 -24.92 -11.30
C CYS A 252 9.10 -25.14 -9.97
N ASN A 253 8.45 -24.84 -8.85
CA ASN A 253 9.09 -24.74 -7.53
C ASN A 253 10.33 -23.81 -7.55
N ARG A 254 10.23 -22.68 -8.25
CA ARG A 254 11.27 -21.67 -8.39
C ARG A 254 10.75 -20.30 -7.97
N PRO A 255 11.40 -19.59 -7.04
CA PRO A 255 11.00 -18.26 -6.63
C PRO A 255 11.20 -17.27 -7.77
N VAL A 256 10.41 -16.18 -7.76
CA VAL A 256 10.64 -15.03 -8.61
C VAL A 256 11.85 -14.22 -8.13
N MET A 257 12.37 -13.35 -8.97
CA MET A 257 13.43 -12.41 -8.60
C MET A 257 13.04 -11.64 -7.32
N PRO A 258 13.99 -11.43 -6.38
CA PRO A 258 13.73 -10.68 -5.16
C PRO A 258 13.37 -9.23 -5.44
N ALA A 259 12.56 -8.64 -4.56
CA ALA A 259 12.09 -7.26 -4.65
C ALA A 259 11.45 -6.89 -6.00
N LEU A 260 10.72 -7.83 -6.62
CA LEU A 260 10.06 -7.67 -7.91
C LEU A 260 8.59 -7.27 -7.73
N ALA A 261 8.16 -6.20 -8.40
CA ALA A 261 6.77 -5.82 -8.57
C ALA A 261 6.28 -6.18 -9.98
N ILE A 262 5.08 -6.75 -10.07
CA ILE A 262 4.51 -7.24 -11.33
C ILE A 262 3.15 -6.55 -11.57
N PRO A 263 3.09 -5.45 -12.32
CA PRO A 263 1.85 -4.88 -12.81
C PRO A 263 1.41 -5.54 -14.12
N GLY A 264 0.12 -5.55 -14.40
CA GLY A 264 -0.42 -5.92 -15.71
C GLY A 264 -1.65 -6.80 -15.68
N ILE A 265 -2.47 -6.64 -16.72
CA ILE A 265 -3.71 -7.40 -16.95
C ILE A 265 -3.47 -8.40 -18.06
N LEU A 266 -3.65 -9.67 -17.74
CA LEU A 266 -3.66 -10.77 -18.69
C LEU A 266 -5.12 -11.15 -18.97
N ARG A 267 -5.54 -11.05 -20.23
CA ARG A 267 -6.89 -11.38 -20.68
C ARG A 267 -7.02 -12.89 -20.97
N MET A 268 -8.25 -13.37 -20.98
CA MET A 268 -8.56 -14.78 -21.33
C MET A 268 -8.03 -15.18 -22.73
N SER A 269 -7.94 -14.23 -23.66
CA SER A 269 -7.35 -14.44 -24.99
C SER A 269 -5.83 -14.64 -24.99
N GLY A 270 -5.15 -14.47 -23.84
CA GLY A 270 -3.69 -14.42 -23.75
C GLY A 270 -3.10 -13.06 -24.12
N SER A 271 -3.93 -12.08 -24.51
CA SER A 271 -3.47 -10.71 -24.76
C SER A 271 -3.28 -9.96 -23.43
N MET A 272 -2.45 -8.93 -23.48
CA MET A 272 -2.17 -8.09 -22.33
C MET A 272 -2.63 -6.66 -22.59
N ASP A 273 -3.22 -6.04 -21.58
CA ASP A 273 -3.65 -4.65 -21.64
C ASP A 273 -2.46 -3.71 -21.42
N GLU A 274 -2.60 -2.49 -21.97
CA GLU A 274 -1.66 -1.41 -21.72
C GLU A 274 -1.69 -0.98 -20.24
N ILE A 275 -0.52 -0.76 -19.66
CA ILE A 275 -0.39 -0.31 -18.26
C ILE A 275 -0.75 1.17 -18.18
N ARG A 276 -1.85 1.50 -17.50
CA ARG A 276 -2.33 2.86 -17.31
C ARG A 276 -1.75 3.47 -16.03
N GLY A 277 -1.32 4.73 -16.12
CA GLY A 277 -0.79 5.45 -14.96
C GLY A 277 0.54 4.87 -14.47
N LEU A 278 1.45 4.63 -15.39
CA LEU A 278 2.77 4.01 -15.13
C LEU A 278 3.53 4.69 -13.99
N GLU A 279 3.48 6.03 -13.91
CA GLU A 279 4.14 6.78 -12.84
C GLU A 279 3.61 6.40 -11.45
N ASP A 280 2.28 6.31 -11.30
CA ASP A 280 1.65 5.94 -10.02
C ASP A 280 2.02 4.51 -9.63
N ILE A 281 2.01 3.59 -10.58
CA ILE A 281 2.37 2.18 -10.37
C ILE A 281 3.84 2.07 -9.92
N MET A 282 4.75 2.73 -10.62
CA MET A 282 6.17 2.71 -10.27
C MET A 282 6.44 3.38 -8.93
N ARG A 283 5.77 4.49 -8.62
CA ARG A 283 5.88 5.18 -7.33
C ARG A 283 5.42 4.30 -6.18
N VAL A 284 4.25 3.66 -6.31
CA VAL A 284 3.72 2.75 -5.28
C VAL A 284 4.62 1.52 -5.13
N ALA A 285 5.09 0.93 -6.23
CA ALA A 285 6.03 -0.20 -6.18
C ALA A 285 7.33 0.16 -5.44
N LYS A 286 7.95 1.31 -5.78
CA LYS A 286 9.16 1.81 -5.12
C LYS A 286 8.94 2.03 -3.62
N ASN A 287 7.86 2.73 -3.27
CA ASN A 287 7.53 3.03 -1.87
C ASN A 287 7.23 1.76 -1.06
N ALA A 288 6.73 0.72 -1.71
CA ALA A 288 6.52 -0.60 -1.11
C ALA A 288 7.81 -1.43 -0.95
N GLY A 289 8.96 -0.94 -1.41
CA GLY A 289 10.25 -1.62 -1.29
C GLY A 289 10.67 -2.42 -2.52
N ALA A 290 9.94 -2.34 -3.64
CA ALA A 290 10.39 -2.95 -4.88
C ALA A 290 11.70 -2.30 -5.38
N LYS A 291 12.63 -3.12 -5.82
CA LYS A 291 13.85 -2.70 -6.52
C LYS A 291 13.77 -2.98 -8.01
N ARG A 292 12.84 -3.81 -8.42
CA ARG A 292 12.58 -4.20 -9.81
C ARG A 292 11.11 -4.12 -10.12
N VAL A 293 10.80 -3.75 -11.35
CA VAL A 293 9.43 -3.80 -11.88
C VAL A 293 9.48 -4.43 -13.28
N ILE A 294 8.56 -5.36 -13.54
CA ILE A 294 8.46 -5.97 -14.86
C ILE A 294 7.51 -5.16 -15.75
N LEU A 295 7.94 -4.78 -16.93
CA LEU A 295 7.20 -3.89 -17.83
C LEU A 295 7.26 -4.39 -19.27
N PRO A 296 6.20 -4.17 -20.10
CA PRO A 296 6.28 -4.41 -21.53
C PRO A 296 7.23 -3.42 -22.20
N LEU A 297 7.82 -3.78 -23.34
CA LEU A 297 8.70 -2.90 -24.11
C LEU A 297 8.01 -1.59 -24.52
N SER A 298 6.72 -1.63 -24.81
CA SER A 298 5.90 -0.45 -25.13
C SER A 298 5.87 0.59 -23.99
N ALA A 299 6.08 0.17 -22.74
CA ALA A 299 6.12 1.08 -21.59
C ALA A 299 7.36 2.02 -21.60
N ILE A 300 8.38 1.75 -22.42
CA ILE A 300 9.59 2.59 -22.52
C ILE A 300 9.22 4.03 -22.86
N ALA A 301 8.28 4.23 -23.78
CA ALA A 301 7.82 5.57 -24.14
C ALA A 301 7.18 6.31 -22.95
N GLY A 302 6.45 5.59 -22.09
CA GLY A 302 5.84 6.13 -20.88
C GLY A 302 6.84 6.49 -19.78
N LEU A 303 8.04 5.87 -19.77
CA LEU A 303 9.08 6.18 -18.77
C LEU A 303 9.62 7.61 -18.89
N GLN A 304 9.50 8.25 -20.05
CA GLN A 304 9.89 9.65 -20.20
C GLN A 304 9.07 10.62 -19.36
N SER A 305 7.83 10.23 -18.98
CA SER A 305 6.96 11.02 -18.12
C SER A 305 7.14 10.70 -16.63
N VAL A 306 7.91 9.67 -16.29
CA VAL A 306 8.16 9.27 -14.89
C VAL A 306 9.32 10.07 -14.32
N SER A 307 9.20 10.55 -13.08
CA SER A 307 10.26 11.34 -12.45
C SER A 307 11.56 10.55 -12.33
N SER A 308 12.70 11.24 -12.52
CA SER A 308 14.04 10.64 -12.45
C SER A 308 14.32 10.01 -11.07
N GLU A 309 13.71 10.54 -10.02
CA GLU A 309 13.82 10.00 -8.68
C GLU A 309 13.21 8.59 -8.56
N ILE A 310 12.07 8.35 -9.19
CA ILE A 310 11.43 7.02 -9.20
C ILE A 310 12.28 6.04 -10.00
N ILE A 311 12.74 6.45 -11.19
CA ILE A 311 13.55 5.60 -12.07
C ILE A 311 14.90 5.21 -11.43
N SER A 312 15.54 6.13 -10.70
CA SER A 312 16.83 5.84 -10.06
C SER A 312 16.76 4.77 -8.95
N GLY A 313 15.59 4.58 -8.36
CA GLY A 313 15.40 3.61 -7.29
C GLY A 313 14.71 2.31 -7.70
N LEU A 314 14.26 2.19 -8.95
CA LEU A 314 13.47 1.07 -9.41
C LEU A 314 13.94 0.63 -10.81
N SER A 315 14.58 -0.52 -10.90
CA SER A 315 15.13 -1.06 -12.17
C SER A 315 14.03 -1.76 -12.98
N PRO A 316 13.62 -1.24 -14.15
CA PRO A 316 12.65 -1.92 -15.00
C PRO A 316 13.28 -3.15 -15.68
N VAL A 317 12.55 -4.25 -15.68
CA VAL A 317 12.85 -5.48 -16.43
C VAL A 317 11.83 -5.58 -17.56
N PHE A 318 12.29 -5.49 -18.80
CA PHE A 318 11.39 -5.45 -19.95
C PHE A 318 11.12 -6.83 -20.53
N TYR A 319 9.87 -7.07 -20.92
CA TYR A 319 9.43 -8.25 -21.66
C TYR A 319 8.77 -7.86 -23.00
N MET A 320 8.68 -8.81 -23.92
CA MET A 320 8.08 -8.57 -25.24
C MET A 320 6.58 -8.29 -25.12
N ASP A 321 6.12 -7.25 -25.81
CA ASP A 321 4.72 -6.82 -25.77
C ASP A 321 3.78 -7.98 -26.11
N GLY A 322 2.76 -8.15 -25.26
CA GLY A 322 1.76 -9.20 -25.43
C GLY A 322 2.24 -10.63 -25.17
N ASP A 323 3.48 -10.85 -24.70
CA ASP A 323 3.99 -12.19 -24.39
C ASP A 323 4.11 -12.45 -22.88
N PRO A 324 3.08 -13.06 -22.25
CA PRO A 324 3.11 -13.41 -20.82
C PRO A 324 4.17 -14.49 -20.51
N VAL A 325 4.57 -15.28 -21.49
CA VAL A 325 5.60 -16.31 -21.34
C VAL A 325 6.98 -15.67 -21.15
N ASP A 326 7.30 -14.64 -21.94
CA ASP A 326 8.54 -13.89 -21.77
C ASP A 326 8.57 -13.13 -20.44
N ALA A 327 7.41 -12.56 -20.03
CA ALA A 327 7.27 -11.94 -18.72
C ALA A 327 7.54 -12.92 -17.56
N ALA A 328 6.98 -14.13 -17.62
CA ALA A 328 7.21 -15.16 -16.60
C ALA A 328 8.66 -15.64 -16.60
N LYS A 329 9.27 -15.86 -17.77
CA LYS A 329 10.68 -16.26 -17.86
C LYS A 329 11.60 -15.25 -17.20
N LYS A 330 11.39 -13.97 -17.50
CA LYS A 330 12.19 -12.88 -16.90
C LYS A 330 11.95 -12.74 -15.40
N ALA A 331 10.71 -12.90 -14.93
CA ALA A 331 10.40 -12.87 -13.51
C ALA A 331 11.04 -14.03 -12.75
N LEU A 332 11.16 -15.20 -13.38
CA LEU A 332 11.73 -16.42 -12.79
C LEU A 332 13.24 -16.57 -13.07
N ASP A 333 13.85 -15.64 -13.82
CA ASP A 333 15.25 -15.69 -14.23
C ASP A 333 15.57 -17.00 -15.00
N LEU A 334 14.75 -17.28 -16.05
CA LEU A 334 14.81 -18.46 -16.92
C LEU A 334 15.30 -18.11 -18.33
#